data_b6022fab91241e8b9fe6cfe3cea4c5cf
#
_entry.id   b6022fab91241e8b9fe6cfe3cea4c5cf
#
_cell.length_a   1.000
_cell.length_b   1.000
_cell.length_c   1.000
_cell.angle_alpha   90.00
_cell.angle_beta   90.00
_cell.angle_gamma   90.00
#
_symmetry.space_group_name_H-M   'P 1'
#
loop_
_entity.id
_entity.type
_entity.pdbx_description
1 polymer ?
#
loop_
_entity_poly.entity_id
_entity_poly.type
_entity_poly.pdbx_seq_one_letter_code
_entity_poly.pdbx_strand_id
1 'polypeptide(L)'
;GSIFTANSTRFDKDRLVYPLSYYMEYLAMGMKYDIPEFLGMCNTIFDIIEEKKIPSPECLIYLMLHPEYRSFEYEGRYEQPDFARFYEDSGILRARKGHYSYTVMREKSNFLYFHNGTSKLEMKVAGSFCEHRAFKAETMEILADGTAHLHQTMKGWYYLPFEEKPETSDWWKMDQSSRKKKLGPDMEIDVYVKPAEGGIDVRVVTDGVSGAPWRVELAFSGIEFMASEHVMLPVNGSEVLVIKDPELEAYNEKDSLLIGPGFGEHRFTEGKEDSEAKTPGAVTVYFTDYTAFD
;
A
#
# COMPACT_ATOMS: atom_id res chain seq x y z
N GLY A 1 -0.66 15.63 -5.58
CA GLY A 1 -0.88 14.20 -5.47
C GLY A 1 0.41 13.42 -5.40
N SER A 2 0.47 12.39 -4.56
CA SER A 2 1.62 11.50 -4.52
C SER A 2 1.73 10.70 -5.81
N ILE A 3 2.95 10.51 -6.30
CA ILE A 3 3.21 9.64 -7.45
C ILE A 3 3.07 8.20 -6.98
N PHE A 4 2.19 7.46 -7.63
CA PHE A 4 1.99 6.05 -7.35
C PHE A 4 2.93 5.21 -8.22
N THR A 5 3.81 4.44 -7.59
CA THR A 5 4.86 3.67 -8.26
C THR A 5 4.65 2.14 -8.14
N ALA A 6 3.39 1.68 -8.08
CA ALA A 6 3.00 0.31 -7.77
C ALA A 6 3.82 -0.79 -8.46
N ASN A 7 4.14 -0.63 -9.72
CA ASN A 7 4.91 -1.58 -10.52
C ASN A 7 6.33 -1.11 -10.83
N SER A 8 6.78 -0.03 -10.18
CA SER A 8 8.13 0.47 -10.33
C SER A 8 9.08 -0.29 -9.40
N THR A 9 10.26 -0.64 -9.90
CA THR A 9 11.38 -1.13 -9.08
C THR A 9 12.05 0.00 -8.28
N ARG A 10 11.61 1.24 -8.46
CA ARG A 10 12.11 2.42 -7.77
C ARG A 10 11.16 2.78 -6.63
N PHE A 11 11.67 2.79 -5.41
CA PHE A 11 10.98 3.30 -4.23
C PHE A 11 11.02 4.83 -4.17
N ASP A 12 10.55 5.48 -5.20
CA ASP A 12 10.61 6.94 -5.30
C ASP A 12 9.29 7.58 -4.81
N LYS A 13 8.83 7.18 -3.62
CA LYS A 13 7.59 7.70 -3.04
C LYS A 13 7.58 9.22 -2.89
N ASP A 14 8.76 9.85 -2.82
CA ASP A 14 8.91 11.26 -2.54
C ASP A 14 9.66 12.04 -3.64
N ARG A 15 9.65 11.58 -4.87
CA ARG A 15 10.20 12.36 -5.97
C ARG A 15 9.34 13.59 -6.24
N LEU A 16 9.76 14.69 -5.66
CA LEU A 16 9.18 16.02 -5.86
C LEU A 16 9.69 16.71 -7.15
N VAL A 17 10.55 16.05 -7.92
CA VAL A 17 11.15 16.63 -9.14
C VAL A 17 10.13 16.75 -10.27
N TYR A 18 9.19 15.81 -10.36
CA TYR A 18 8.17 15.82 -11.42
C TYR A 18 7.12 16.94 -11.32
N PRO A 19 6.69 17.41 -10.13
CA PRO A 19 5.74 18.52 -10.05
C PRO A 19 6.16 19.78 -10.81
N LEU A 20 7.45 20.08 -10.84
CA LEU A 20 7.98 21.28 -11.51
C LEU A 20 7.83 21.21 -13.04
N SER A 21 8.17 20.09 -13.64
CA SER A 21 7.97 19.88 -15.08
C SER A 21 6.50 19.96 -15.44
N TYR A 22 5.64 19.31 -14.66
CA TYR A 22 4.19 19.32 -14.90
C TYR A 22 3.58 20.72 -14.72
N TYR A 23 4.08 21.53 -13.77
CA TYR A 23 3.63 22.90 -13.63
C TYR A 23 3.76 23.68 -14.93
N MET A 24 4.96 23.64 -15.56
CA MET A 24 5.22 24.37 -16.79
C MET A 24 4.42 23.83 -17.97
N GLU A 25 4.27 22.51 -18.06
CA GLU A 25 3.47 21.86 -19.10
C GLU A 25 1.98 22.23 -18.98
N TYR A 26 1.41 22.13 -17.78
CA TYR A 26 0.02 22.52 -17.52
C TYR A 26 -0.22 24.02 -17.77
N LEU A 27 0.72 24.87 -17.36
CA LEU A 27 0.64 26.31 -17.61
C LEU A 27 0.61 26.61 -19.11
N ALA A 28 1.57 26.07 -19.85
CA ALA A 28 1.66 26.26 -21.29
C ALA A 28 0.41 25.76 -22.03
N MET A 29 -0.03 24.55 -21.70
CA MET A 29 -1.21 23.97 -22.34
C MET A 29 -2.50 24.65 -21.91
N GLY A 30 -2.63 24.98 -20.63
CA GLY A 30 -3.80 25.67 -20.08
C GLY A 30 -3.99 27.05 -20.69
N MET A 31 -2.94 27.85 -20.79
CA MET A 31 -3.02 29.18 -21.40
C MET A 31 -3.19 29.11 -22.94
N LYS A 32 -2.47 28.20 -23.61
CA LYS A 32 -2.53 28.09 -25.07
C LYS A 32 -3.89 27.62 -25.60
N TYR A 33 -4.54 26.71 -24.85
CA TYR A 33 -5.77 26.07 -25.30
C TYR A 33 -6.98 26.46 -24.43
N ASP A 34 -6.82 27.38 -23.51
CA ASP A 34 -7.86 27.85 -22.59
C ASP A 34 -8.54 26.69 -21.84
N ILE A 35 -7.70 25.88 -21.15
CA ILE A 35 -8.17 24.69 -20.41
C ILE A 35 -8.14 25.01 -18.91
N PRO A 36 -9.29 25.35 -18.28
CA PRO A 36 -9.36 25.74 -16.88
C PRO A 36 -8.84 24.66 -15.91
N GLU A 37 -9.05 23.40 -16.22
CA GLU A 37 -8.58 22.28 -15.40
C GLU A 37 -7.04 22.23 -15.32
N PHE A 38 -6.34 22.57 -16.40
CA PHE A 38 -4.88 22.63 -16.42
C PHE A 38 -4.38 23.84 -15.64
N LEU A 39 -5.06 24.97 -15.74
CA LEU A 39 -4.75 26.16 -14.97
C LEU A 39 -4.98 25.91 -13.46
N GLY A 40 -6.08 25.24 -13.10
CA GLY A 40 -6.33 24.80 -11.72
C GLY A 40 -5.27 23.84 -11.19
N MET A 41 -4.76 22.94 -12.06
CA MET A 41 -3.66 22.04 -11.69
C MET A 41 -2.36 22.79 -11.43
N CYS A 42 -2.07 23.88 -12.18
CA CYS A 42 -0.91 24.73 -11.90
C CYS A 42 -0.95 25.27 -10.49
N ASN A 43 -2.10 25.80 -10.06
CA ASN A 43 -2.24 26.33 -8.69
C ASN A 43 -2.08 25.23 -7.64
N THR A 44 -2.64 24.05 -7.88
CA THR A 44 -2.47 22.89 -6.97
C THR A 44 -1.00 22.46 -6.87
N ILE A 45 -0.27 22.46 -7.99
CA ILE A 45 1.17 22.12 -7.99
C ILE A 45 1.97 23.24 -7.31
N PHE A 46 1.61 24.51 -7.53
CA PHE A 46 2.27 25.64 -6.89
C PHE A 46 2.14 25.58 -5.37
N ASP A 47 0.96 25.27 -4.86
CA ASP A 47 0.74 25.09 -3.41
C ASP A 47 1.67 24.01 -2.83
N ILE A 48 1.88 22.89 -3.56
CA ILE A 48 2.81 21.82 -3.15
C ILE A 48 4.26 22.33 -3.17
N ILE A 49 4.65 23.08 -4.19
CA ILE A 49 5.98 23.65 -4.32
C ILE A 49 6.27 24.61 -3.15
N GLU A 50 5.30 25.44 -2.80
CA GLU A 50 5.40 26.41 -1.71
C GLU A 50 5.45 25.72 -0.34
N GLU A 51 4.53 24.79 -0.08
CA GLU A 51 4.49 24.01 1.17
C GLU A 51 5.79 23.25 1.41
N LYS A 52 6.31 22.58 0.38
CA LYS A 52 7.53 21.77 0.46
C LYS A 52 8.81 22.57 0.26
N LYS A 53 8.72 23.87 -0.01
CA LYS A 53 9.87 24.76 -0.28
C LYS A 53 10.80 24.21 -1.36
N ILE A 54 10.23 23.71 -2.45
CA ILE A 54 10.98 23.08 -3.54
C ILE A 54 11.70 24.18 -4.36
N PRO A 55 13.04 24.13 -4.50
CA PRO A 55 13.75 25.05 -5.38
C PRO A 55 13.29 24.86 -6.84
N SER A 56 12.97 25.95 -7.53
CA SER A 56 12.36 25.91 -8.86
C SER A 56 13.06 26.85 -9.85
N PRO A 57 14.41 26.78 -10.03
CA PRO A 57 15.12 27.67 -10.93
C PRO A 57 14.70 27.46 -12.39
N GLU A 58 14.33 26.24 -12.79
CA GLU A 58 13.87 25.90 -14.13
C GLU A 58 12.56 26.62 -14.47
N CYS A 59 11.63 26.72 -13.54
CA CYS A 59 10.39 27.46 -13.71
C CYS A 59 10.67 28.94 -13.96
N LEU A 60 11.61 29.53 -13.22
CA LEU A 60 11.99 30.93 -13.43
C LEU A 60 12.58 31.16 -14.81
N ILE A 61 13.53 30.32 -15.23
CA ILE A 61 14.14 30.41 -16.56
C ILE A 61 13.05 30.27 -17.65
N TYR A 62 12.13 29.32 -17.51
CA TYR A 62 11.04 29.12 -18.44
C TYR A 62 10.16 30.36 -18.56
N LEU A 63 9.75 30.97 -17.45
CA LEU A 63 8.97 32.20 -17.42
C LEU A 63 9.74 33.42 -17.94
N MET A 64 11.07 33.40 -17.87
CA MET A 64 11.90 34.46 -18.50
C MET A 64 11.92 34.33 -20.03
N LEU A 65 11.94 33.09 -20.55
CA LEU A 65 11.93 32.81 -21.98
C LEU A 65 10.53 32.96 -22.60
N HIS A 66 9.48 32.79 -21.80
CA HIS A 66 8.08 32.82 -22.18
C HIS A 66 7.31 33.87 -21.38
N PRO A 67 7.53 35.18 -21.66
CA PRO A 67 6.93 36.27 -20.89
C PRO A 67 5.39 36.27 -20.98
N GLU A 68 4.80 35.69 -21.99
CA GLU A 68 3.37 35.51 -22.16
C GLU A 68 2.71 34.70 -21.02
N TYR A 69 3.45 33.80 -20.36
CA TYR A 69 2.92 33.02 -19.24
C TYR A 69 2.99 33.75 -17.91
N ARG A 70 3.64 34.93 -17.85
CA ARG A 70 3.70 35.75 -16.62
C ARG A 70 2.36 36.44 -16.31
N SER A 71 1.47 36.54 -17.30
CA SER A 71 0.12 37.08 -17.13
C SER A 71 -0.89 36.04 -16.66
N PHE A 72 -0.42 34.92 -16.13
CA PHE A 72 -1.29 33.88 -15.60
C PHE A 72 -2.07 34.40 -14.39
N GLU A 73 -3.38 34.51 -14.55
CA GLU A 73 -4.33 34.94 -13.53
C GLU A 73 -5.50 33.95 -13.53
N TYR A 74 -5.43 32.93 -12.68
CA TYR A 74 -6.50 31.95 -12.48
C TYR A 74 -6.51 31.54 -11.01
N GLU A 75 -7.63 31.75 -10.32
CA GLU A 75 -7.74 31.49 -8.88
C GLU A 75 -8.22 30.07 -8.55
N GLY A 76 -8.79 29.36 -9.53
CA GLY A 76 -9.32 28.02 -9.33
C GLY A 76 -8.25 27.01 -8.93
N ARG A 77 -8.67 25.94 -8.24
CA ARG A 77 -7.87 24.75 -7.96
C ARG A 77 -8.46 23.59 -8.72
N TYR A 78 -7.62 22.63 -9.09
CA TYR A 78 -8.11 21.40 -9.67
C TYR A 78 -8.65 20.50 -8.55
N GLU A 79 -9.93 20.25 -8.60
CA GLU A 79 -10.58 19.25 -7.75
C GLU A 79 -10.68 17.94 -8.52
N GLN A 80 -9.98 16.93 -8.04
CA GLN A 80 -10.05 15.62 -8.66
C GLN A 80 -11.43 15.01 -8.39
N PRO A 81 -12.19 14.65 -9.44
CA PRO A 81 -13.52 14.06 -9.26
C PRO A 81 -13.45 12.69 -8.59
N ASP A 82 -14.56 12.25 -8.03
CA ASP A 82 -14.73 10.88 -7.59
C ASP A 82 -14.66 9.93 -8.79
N PHE A 83 -13.96 8.82 -8.61
CA PHE A 83 -13.86 7.79 -9.63
C PHE A 83 -13.56 6.42 -9.01
N ALA A 84 -13.93 5.37 -9.72
CA ALA A 84 -13.43 4.02 -9.52
C ALA A 84 -13.08 3.43 -10.89
N ARG A 85 -11.85 2.98 -11.07
CA ARG A 85 -11.38 2.44 -12.35
C ARG A 85 -10.51 1.21 -12.13
N PHE A 86 -10.91 0.12 -12.77
CA PHE A 86 -10.13 -1.11 -12.84
C PHE A 86 -9.35 -1.17 -14.15
N TYR A 87 -8.05 -1.37 -14.03
CA TYR A 87 -7.12 -1.58 -15.14
C TYR A 87 -6.79 -3.06 -15.18
N GLU A 88 -7.59 -3.81 -15.93
CA GLU A 88 -7.57 -5.28 -15.95
C GLU A 88 -6.20 -5.85 -16.32
N ASP A 89 -5.58 -5.34 -17.38
CA ASP A 89 -4.28 -5.81 -17.86
C ASP A 89 -3.17 -5.71 -16.81
N SER A 90 -3.21 -4.65 -16.00
CA SER A 90 -2.22 -4.43 -14.94
C SER A 90 -2.66 -4.93 -13.57
N GLY A 91 -3.92 -5.40 -13.44
CA GLY A 91 -4.48 -5.86 -12.17
C GLY A 91 -4.51 -4.77 -11.10
N ILE A 92 -4.90 -3.54 -11.47
CA ILE A 92 -4.91 -2.39 -10.57
C ILE A 92 -6.31 -1.77 -10.54
N LEU A 93 -6.92 -1.73 -9.35
CA LEU A 93 -8.08 -0.89 -9.06
C LEU A 93 -7.61 0.40 -8.41
N ARG A 94 -8.01 1.54 -8.98
CA ARG A 94 -7.87 2.84 -8.33
C ARG A 94 -9.23 3.48 -8.11
N ALA A 95 -9.44 3.98 -6.91
CA ALA A 95 -10.66 4.69 -6.57
C ALA A 95 -10.37 5.91 -5.70
N ARG A 96 -11.23 6.91 -5.84
CA ARG A 96 -11.29 8.11 -5.01
C ARG A 96 -12.74 8.43 -4.71
N LYS A 97 -13.01 8.81 -3.47
CA LYS A 97 -14.30 9.31 -3.05
C LYS A 97 -14.09 10.43 -2.02
N GLY A 98 -14.46 11.65 -2.43
CA GLY A 98 -14.25 12.83 -1.59
C GLY A 98 -12.78 12.99 -1.19
N HIS A 99 -12.51 12.91 0.11
CA HIS A 99 -11.19 13.15 0.68
C HIS A 99 -10.24 11.93 0.65
N TYR A 100 -10.79 10.73 0.56
CA TYR A 100 -9.96 9.52 0.55
C TYR A 100 -9.79 8.90 -0.84
N SER A 101 -8.73 8.13 -0.99
CA SER A 101 -8.46 7.34 -2.18
C SER A 101 -7.79 6.02 -1.80
N TYR A 102 -8.00 4.99 -2.61
CA TYR A 102 -7.32 3.71 -2.42
C TYR A 102 -6.92 3.07 -3.73
N THR A 103 -5.96 2.17 -3.63
CA THR A 103 -5.47 1.36 -4.74
C THR A 103 -5.35 -0.07 -4.28
N VAL A 104 -5.91 -0.99 -5.05
CA VAL A 104 -5.80 -2.44 -4.85
C VAL A 104 -5.03 -3.04 -6.00
N MET A 105 -4.11 -3.97 -5.73
CA MET A 105 -3.19 -4.50 -6.74
C MET A 105 -3.07 -6.01 -6.66
N ARG A 106 -3.15 -6.65 -7.82
CA ARG A 106 -2.78 -8.05 -8.02
C ARG A 106 -1.24 -8.19 -7.99
N GLU A 107 -0.76 -9.38 -7.62
CA GLU A 107 0.66 -9.78 -7.66
C GLU A 107 1.61 -8.97 -6.76
N LYS A 108 1.06 -8.24 -5.78
CA LYS A 108 1.82 -7.48 -4.79
C LYS A 108 1.51 -7.97 -3.37
N SER A 109 2.54 -8.06 -2.52
CA SER A 109 2.31 -8.35 -1.11
C SER A 109 1.70 -7.14 -0.39
N ASN A 110 2.15 -5.93 -0.69
CA ASN A 110 1.48 -4.68 -0.29
C ASN A 110 0.34 -4.41 -1.28
N PHE A 111 -0.72 -5.19 -1.20
CA PHE A 111 -1.77 -5.18 -2.21
C PHE A 111 -2.75 -4.02 -2.09
N LEU A 112 -2.79 -3.35 -0.94
CA LEU A 112 -3.71 -2.24 -0.68
C LEU A 112 -2.97 -1.01 -0.17
N TYR A 113 -3.23 0.11 -0.80
CA TYR A 113 -2.83 1.45 -0.36
C TYR A 113 -4.07 2.30 -0.14
N PHE A 114 -4.17 2.92 1.03
CA PHE A 114 -5.27 3.81 1.39
C PHE A 114 -4.72 5.16 1.85
N HIS A 115 -5.31 6.23 1.36
CA HIS A 115 -4.94 7.60 1.72
C HIS A 115 -6.18 8.36 2.17
N ASN A 116 -6.08 9.02 3.30
CA ASN A 116 -7.01 10.04 3.75
C ASN A 116 -6.22 11.33 3.96
N GLY A 117 -6.28 12.23 2.99
CA GLY A 117 -5.45 13.42 2.98
C GLY A 117 -3.96 13.10 3.05
N THR A 118 -3.30 13.54 4.11
CA THR A 118 -1.86 13.30 4.38
C THR A 118 -1.58 11.96 5.04
N SER A 119 -2.56 11.37 5.72
CA SER A 119 -2.46 10.07 6.38
C SER A 119 -2.53 8.94 5.37
N LYS A 120 -1.59 7.99 5.45
CA LYS A 120 -1.44 6.89 4.50
C LYS A 120 -1.35 5.56 5.22
N LEU A 121 -1.94 4.54 4.59
CA LEU A 121 -1.93 3.16 5.05
C LEU A 121 -1.53 2.24 3.89
N GLU A 122 -0.61 1.33 4.15
CA GLU A 122 -0.32 0.18 3.30
C GLU A 122 -0.73 -1.09 4.03
N MET A 123 -1.34 -2.05 3.34
CA MET A 123 -1.80 -3.31 3.93
C MET A 123 -1.15 -4.50 3.24
N LYS A 124 -0.77 -5.47 4.08
CA LYS A 124 -0.26 -6.77 3.68
C LYS A 124 -0.93 -7.84 4.54
N VAL A 125 -1.14 -9.02 3.96
CA VAL A 125 -1.45 -10.24 4.71
C VAL A 125 -0.23 -11.12 4.67
N ALA A 126 0.31 -11.46 5.84
CA ALA A 126 1.52 -12.25 5.97
C ALA A 126 1.26 -13.51 6.79
N GLY A 127 1.94 -14.57 6.40
CA GLY A 127 1.88 -15.86 7.09
C GLY A 127 3.14 -16.66 6.79
N SER A 128 3.33 -17.77 7.47
CA SER A 128 4.41 -18.69 7.16
C SER A 128 3.82 -20.03 6.76
N PHE A 129 3.68 -20.24 5.46
CA PHE A 129 3.18 -21.48 4.92
C PHE A 129 4.09 -22.00 3.81
N CYS A 130 4.87 -23.03 4.12
CA CYS A 130 5.88 -23.60 3.24
C CYS A 130 6.89 -22.58 2.74
N GLU A 131 6.86 -22.24 1.45
CA GLU A 131 7.70 -21.19 0.86
C GLU A 131 7.00 -19.84 0.77
N HIS A 132 5.70 -19.80 1.03
CA HIS A 132 4.91 -18.58 0.97
C HIS A 132 5.05 -17.80 2.30
N ARG A 133 5.28 -16.51 2.19
CA ARG A 133 5.51 -15.61 3.34
C ARG A 133 4.47 -14.49 3.44
N ALA A 134 3.87 -14.16 2.30
CA ALA A 134 2.83 -13.15 2.20
C ALA A 134 1.85 -13.53 1.09
N PHE A 135 0.63 -13.08 1.26
CA PHE A 135 -0.39 -13.11 0.23
C PHE A 135 0.05 -12.26 -0.96
N LYS A 136 -0.05 -12.85 -2.16
CA LYS A 136 0.14 -12.18 -3.45
C LYS A 136 -0.92 -12.70 -4.39
N ALA A 137 -1.96 -11.92 -4.60
CA ALA A 137 -3.10 -12.36 -5.39
C ALA A 137 -2.68 -12.85 -6.78
N GLU A 138 -3.08 -14.05 -7.15
CA GLU A 138 -2.92 -14.63 -8.49
C GLU A 138 -4.01 -14.11 -9.42
N THR A 139 -5.21 -13.91 -8.88
CA THR A 139 -6.36 -13.37 -9.60
C THR A 139 -6.97 -12.18 -8.87
N MET A 140 -7.62 -11.31 -9.64
CA MET A 140 -8.38 -10.17 -9.13
C MET A 140 -9.54 -9.89 -10.07
N GLU A 141 -10.73 -9.76 -9.49
CA GLU A 141 -11.95 -9.39 -10.20
C GLU A 141 -12.71 -8.30 -9.44
N ILE A 142 -13.56 -7.57 -10.14
CA ILE A 142 -14.44 -6.57 -9.52
C ILE A 142 -15.87 -7.09 -9.57
N LEU A 143 -16.46 -7.30 -8.40
CA LEU A 143 -17.82 -7.77 -8.24
C LEU A 143 -18.84 -6.68 -8.61
N ALA A 144 -20.10 -7.07 -8.78
CA ALA A 144 -21.16 -6.17 -9.22
C ALA A 144 -21.43 -4.98 -8.26
N ASP A 145 -21.09 -5.11 -6.99
CA ASP A 145 -21.20 -4.06 -5.97
C ASP A 145 -19.94 -3.18 -5.85
N GLY A 146 -18.95 -3.37 -6.74
CA GLY A 146 -17.69 -2.64 -6.72
C GLY A 146 -16.62 -3.24 -5.79
N THR A 147 -16.90 -4.35 -5.12
CA THR A 147 -15.92 -5.06 -4.28
C THR A 147 -14.81 -5.63 -5.15
N ALA A 148 -13.55 -5.37 -4.80
CA ALA A 148 -12.42 -6.07 -5.37
C ALA A 148 -12.24 -7.41 -4.63
N HIS A 149 -12.30 -8.53 -5.35
CA HIS A 149 -12.01 -9.85 -4.86
C HIS A 149 -10.64 -10.30 -5.39
N LEU A 150 -9.75 -10.64 -4.47
CA LEU A 150 -8.40 -11.11 -4.75
C LEU A 150 -8.27 -12.53 -4.20
N HIS A 151 -7.64 -13.42 -4.96
CA HIS A 151 -7.48 -14.81 -4.58
C HIS A 151 -6.06 -15.31 -4.81
N GLN A 152 -5.59 -16.20 -3.91
CA GLN A 152 -4.34 -16.94 -4.05
C GLN A 152 -4.49 -18.35 -3.48
N THR A 153 -3.97 -19.34 -4.23
CA THR A 153 -3.78 -20.70 -3.74
C THR A 153 -2.31 -20.93 -3.41
N MET A 154 -1.98 -21.05 -2.13
CA MET A 154 -0.64 -21.36 -1.66
C MET A 154 -0.43 -22.88 -1.64
N LYS A 155 0.46 -23.39 -2.51
CA LYS A 155 0.75 -24.82 -2.60
C LYS A 155 1.60 -25.28 -1.41
N GLY A 156 1.06 -26.22 -0.65
CA GLY A 156 1.75 -26.84 0.46
C GLY A 156 2.76 -27.89 -0.01
N TRP A 157 3.95 -27.88 0.57
CA TRP A 157 4.94 -28.93 0.34
C TRP A 157 6.00 -28.90 1.45
N TYR A 158 6.74 -30.01 1.57
CA TYR A 158 7.92 -30.06 2.43
C TYR A 158 8.99 -30.98 1.83
N TYR A 159 10.24 -30.76 2.18
CA TYR A 159 11.32 -31.62 1.76
C TYR A 159 11.30 -32.96 2.52
N LEU A 160 11.44 -34.05 1.80
CA LEU A 160 11.78 -35.32 2.39
C LEU A 160 13.27 -35.33 2.84
N PRO A 161 13.66 -36.25 3.73
CA PRO A 161 15.07 -36.47 4.03
C PRO A 161 15.89 -36.72 2.76
N PHE A 162 17.19 -36.45 2.83
CA PHE A 162 18.10 -36.85 1.77
C PHE A 162 18.04 -38.37 1.58
N GLU A 163 18.06 -38.84 0.36
CA GLU A 163 18.12 -40.31 0.06
C GLU A 163 19.49 -40.87 0.45
N GLU A 164 20.55 -40.12 0.23
CA GLU A 164 21.89 -40.43 0.68
C GLU A 164 22.33 -39.40 1.73
N LYS A 165 23.09 -39.87 2.74
CA LYS A 165 23.58 -38.99 3.80
C LYS A 165 24.50 -37.94 3.23
N PRO A 166 24.25 -36.63 3.44
CA PRO A 166 25.18 -35.59 3.01
C PRO A 166 26.54 -35.71 3.64
N GLU A 167 27.58 -35.34 2.90
CA GLU A 167 28.99 -35.37 3.37
C GLU A 167 29.23 -34.36 4.51
N THR A 168 28.39 -33.35 4.64
CA THR A 168 28.52 -32.28 5.63
C THR A 168 27.22 -32.08 6.41
N SER A 169 27.32 -31.62 7.66
CA SER A 169 26.20 -31.15 8.47
C SER A 169 25.91 -29.65 8.31
N ASP A 170 26.73 -28.95 7.54
CA ASP A 170 26.54 -27.52 7.25
C ASP A 170 25.40 -27.36 6.23
N TRP A 171 24.24 -26.87 6.71
CA TRP A 171 23.03 -26.67 5.91
C TRP A 171 23.28 -25.91 4.60
N TRP A 172 24.15 -24.89 4.63
CA TRP A 172 24.42 -24.01 3.50
C TRP A 172 25.28 -24.67 2.41
N LYS A 173 25.96 -25.78 2.77
CA LYS A 173 26.82 -26.56 1.84
C LYS A 173 26.12 -27.83 1.32
N MET A 174 24.92 -28.13 1.84
CA MET A 174 24.13 -29.26 1.36
C MET A 174 23.45 -28.92 0.03
N ASP A 175 23.45 -29.85 -0.91
CA ASP A 175 22.66 -29.73 -2.13
C ASP A 175 21.16 -29.94 -1.84
N GLN A 176 20.46 -28.89 -1.47
CA GLN A 176 19.04 -28.93 -1.16
C GLN A 176 18.19 -29.28 -2.39
N SER A 177 18.70 -29.06 -3.61
CA SER A 177 17.99 -29.35 -4.86
C SER A 177 17.81 -30.84 -5.13
N SER A 178 18.68 -31.68 -4.56
CA SER A 178 18.63 -33.14 -4.66
C SER A 178 17.53 -33.79 -3.81
N ARG A 179 16.93 -33.01 -2.87
CA ARG A 179 15.85 -33.52 -2.00
C ARG A 179 14.52 -33.60 -2.74
N LYS A 180 13.84 -34.75 -2.57
CA LYS A 180 12.46 -34.88 -3.03
C LYS A 180 11.52 -34.01 -2.19
N LYS A 181 10.53 -33.42 -2.86
CA LYS A 181 9.43 -32.70 -2.22
C LYS A 181 8.23 -33.63 -2.09
N LYS A 182 7.58 -33.62 -0.93
CA LYS A 182 6.25 -34.23 -0.74
C LYS A 182 5.21 -33.12 -0.72
N LEU A 183 4.18 -33.24 -1.56
CA LEU A 183 3.05 -32.33 -1.56
C LEU A 183 2.29 -32.44 -0.23
N GLY A 184 1.92 -31.31 0.31
CA GLY A 184 1.07 -31.14 1.47
C GLY A 184 -0.30 -30.58 1.07
N PRO A 185 -1.13 -30.21 2.05
CA PRO A 185 -2.37 -29.52 1.77
C PRO A 185 -2.10 -28.14 1.17
N ASP A 186 -3.02 -27.67 0.36
CA ASP A 186 -3.03 -26.27 -0.11
C ASP A 186 -3.68 -25.38 0.94
N MET A 187 -3.35 -24.10 0.92
CA MET A 187 -4.01 -23.05 1.69
C MET A 187 -4.50 -21.97 0.73
N GLU A 188 -5.77 -21.66 0.80
CA GLU A 188 -6.38 -20.63 -0.01
C GLU A 188 -6.59 -19.36 0.82
N ILE A 189 -6.36 -18.21 0.21
CA ILE A 189 -6.61 -16.91 0.82
C ILE A 189 -7.43 -16.08 -0.17
N ASP A 190 -8.59 -15.63 0.31
CA ASP A 190 -9.44 -14.68 -0.37
C ASP A 190 -9.47 -13.36 0.38
N VAL A 191 -9.29 -12.26 -0.34
CA VAL A 191 -9.38 -10.92 0.20
C VAL A 191 -10.42 -10.13 -0.58
N TYR A 192 -11.37 -9.56 0.16
CA TYR A 192 -12.43 -8.71 -0.38
C TYR A 192 -12.21 -7.29 0.11
N VAL A 193 -12.06 -6.35 -0.82
CA VAL A 193 -11.96 -4.91 -0.51
C VAL A 193 -13.20 -4.23 -1.05
N LYS A 194 -14.08 -3.83 -0.13
CA LYS A 194 -15.40 -3.26 -0.44
C LYS A 194 -15.42 -1.76 -0.14
N PRO A 195 -15.89 -0.92 -1.09
CA PRO A 195 -16.16 0.48 -0.80
C PRO A 195 -17.23 0.62 0.30
N ALA A 196 -16.96 1.47 1.30
CA ALA A 196 -17.88 1.80 2.38
C ALA A 196 -18.10 3.31 2.50
N GLU A 197 -19.03 3.72 3.35
CA GLU A 197 -19.21 5.13 3.66
C GLU A 197 -18.04 5.64 4.49
N GLY A 198 -17.28 6.62 3.94
CA GLY A 198 -16.12 7.20 4.59
C GLY A 198 -14.84 6.34 4.55
N GLY A 199 -14.84 5.21 3.86
CA GLY A 199 -13.67 4.33 3.83
C GLY A 199 -13.84 3.07 3.01
N ILE A 200 -13.25 1.98 3.50
CA ILE A 200 -13.32 0.64 2.90
C ILE A 200 -13.47 -0.43 3.97
N ASP A 201 -14.17 -1.50 3.65
CA ASP A 201 -14.18 -2.74 4.42
C ASP A 201 -13.23 -3.74 3.78
N VAL A 202 -12.38 -4.37 4.58
CA VAL A 202 -11.49 -5.43 4.12
C VAL A 202 -11.78 -6.72 4.87
N ARG A 203 -12.13 -7.76 4.14
CA ARG A 203 -12.36 -9.10 4.67
C ARG A 203 -11.31 -10.06 4.13
N VAL A 204 -10.61 -10.75 5.02
CA VAL A 204 -9.65 -11.80 4.71
C VAL A 204 -10.26 -13.14 5.13
N VAL A 205 -10.27 -14.11 4.23
CA VAL A 205 -10.75 -15.47 4.47
C VAL A 205 -9.63 -16.45 4.13
N THR A 206 -9.38 -17.40 5.02
CA THR A 206 -8.39 -18.46 4.82
C THR A 206 -9.05 -19.81 4.89
N ASP A 207 -8.67 -20.74 3.98
CA ASP A 207 -9.17 -22.10 3.94
C ASP A 207 -8.01 -23.10 3.70
N GLY A 208 -8.18 -24.32 4.15
CA GLY A 208 -7.30 -25.47 3.93
C GLY A 208 -6.49 -25.90 5.14
N VAL A 209 -5.57 -25.09 5.64
CA VAL A 209 -4.72 -25.45 6.79
C VAL A 209 -5.21 -24.76 8.06
N SER A 210 -5.63 -25.56 9.01
CA SER A 210 -6.12 -25.09 10.31
C SER A 210 -4.99 -24.79 11.29
N GLY A 211 -5.10 -23.70 12.05
CA GLY A 211 -4.15 -23.33 13.10
C GLY A 211 -2.79 -22.79 12.63
N ALA A 212 -2.65 -22.45 11.35
CA ALA A 212 -1.44 -21.75 10.89
C ALA A 212 -1.48 -20.29 11.32
N PRO A 213 -0.41 -19.74 11.90
CA PRO A 213 -0.37 -18.34 12.29
C PRO A 213 -0.29 -17.43 11.06
N TRP A 214 -1.14 -16.42 11.04
CA TRP A 214 -1.13 -15.36 10.05
C TRP A 214 -1.38 -14.00 10.69
N ARG A 215 -1.14 -12.94 9.94
CA ARG A 215 -1.36 -11.58 10.42
C ARG A 215 -1.69 -10.63 9.28
N VAL A 216 -2.46 -9.62 9.61
CA VAL A 216 -2.58 -8.41 8.79
C VAL A 216 -1.51 -7.43 9.25
N GLU A 217 -0.71 -6.95 8.34
CA GLU A 217 0.28 -5.91 8.57
C GLU A 217 -0.23 -4.60 7.98
N LEU A 218 -0.30 -3.57 8.81
CA LEU A 218 -0.71 -2.22 8.46
C LEU A 218 0.47 -1.28 8.68
N ALA A 219 0.96 -0.66 7.61
CA ALA A 219 2.06 0.29 7.68
C ALA A 219 1.51 1.71 7.50
N PHE A 220 1.63 2.54 8.55
CA PHE A 220 1.14 3.91 8.57
C PHE A 220 2.27 4.90 8.33
N SER A 221 2.00 5.89 7.51
CA SER A 221 2.89 7.04 7.30
C SER A 221 2.09 8.34 7.18
N GLY A 222 2.76 9.49 7.42
CA GLY A 222 2.09 10.78 7.47
C GLY A 222 1.21 10.96 8.71
N ILE A 223 1.50 10.25 9.79
CA ILE A 223 0.84 10.35 11.09
C ILE A 223 1.84 10.78 12.16
N GLU A 224 1.36 11.36 13.25
CA GLU A 224 2.15 11.82 14.39
C GLU A 224 1.80 11.07 15.67
N PHE A 225 0.57 10.58 15.76
CA PHE A 225 0.06 9.86 16.91
C PHE A 225 -0.74 8.63 16.52
N MET A 226 -0.73 7.64 17.40
CA MET A 226 -1.66 6.53 17.42
C MET A 226 -2.35 6.47 18.78
N ALA A 227 -3.66 6.21 18.78
CA ALA A 227 -4.44 6.07 19.99
C ALA A 227 -5.41 4.89 19.89
N SER A 228 -5.59 4.19 21.01
CA SER A 228 -6.61 3.18 21.21
C SER A 228 -7.27 3.41 22.58
N GLU A 229 -8.19 2.54 22.99
CA GLU A 229 -8.84 2.65 24.31
C GLU A 229 -7.82 2.73 25.46
N HIS A 230 -6.71 2.01 25.37
CA HIS A 230 -5.76 1.85 26.47
C HIS A 230 -4.41 2.53 26.25
N VAL A 231 -4.10 2.98 25.04
CA VAL A 231 -2.76 3.51 24.68
C VAL A 231 -2.88 4.75 23.82
N MET A 232 -2.06 5.75 24.12
CA MET A 232 -1.74 6.88 23.23
C MET A 232 -0.23 6.93 23.05
N LEU A 233 0.23 6.92 21.80
CA LEU A 233 1.63 6.82 21.45
C LEU A 233 1.99 7.91 20.42
N PRO A 234 2.93 8.83 20.72
CA PRO A 234 3.59 9.58 19.68
C PRO A 234 4.48 8.65 18.86
N VAL A 235 4.45 8.77 17.54
CA VAL A 235 5.15 7.85 16.64
C VAL A 235 6.26 8.53 15.87
N ASN A 236 7.33 7.80 15.58
CA ASN A 236 8.48 8.29 14.83
C ASN A 236 8.76 7.48 13.54
N GLY A 237 7.93 6.48 13.23
CA GLY A 237 8.03 5.67 12.03
C GLY A 237 8.93 4.44 12.16
N SER A 238 9.25 4.01 13.38
CA SER A 238 10.03 2.79 13.64
C SER A 238 9.30 1.78 14.54
N GLU A 239 8.14 2.14 15.06
CA GLU A 239 7.37 1.33 15.99
C GLU A 239 6.79 0.10 15.29
N VAL A 240 6.71 -1.00 16.04
CA VAL A 240 6.03 -2.23 15.67
C VAL A 240 5.12 -2.63 16.80
N LEU A 241 3.82 -2.69 16.55
CA LEU A 241 2.78 -2.86 17.54
C LEU A 241 1.88 -4.05 17.19
N VAL A 242 1.45 -4.81 18.20
CA VAL A 242 0.33 -5.76 18.10
C VAL A 242 -0.83 -5.13 18.86
N ILE A 243 -1.90 -4.81 18.15
CA ILE A 243 -3.07 -4.14 18.71
C ILE A 243 -4.16 -5.17 18.97
N LYS A 244 -4.70 -5.16 20.18
CA LYS A 244 -5.82 -6.00 20.64
C LYS A 244 -7.09 -5.20 20.93
N ASP A 245 -6.96 -3.88 21.00
CA ASP A 245 -8.10 -2.99 21.24
C ASP A 245 -9.05 -3.01 20.02
N PRO A 246 -10.35 -2.81 20.21
CA PRO A 246 -11.34 -2.88 19.15
C PRO A 246 -11.07 -1.88 18.04
N GLU A 247 -10.57 -0.69 18.38
CA GLU A 247 -10.33 0.40 17.46
C GLU A 247 -8.95 1.02 17.69
N LEU A 248 -8.33 1.43 16.60
CA LEU A 248 -7.08 2.16 16.56
C LEU A 248 -7.28 3.40 15.70
N GLU A 249 -7.00 4.57 16.26
CA GLU A 249 -6.91 5.82 15.51
C GLU A 249 -5.45 6.18 15.25
N ALA A 250 -5.12 6.46 13.97
CA ALA A 250 -3.82 6.95 13.54
C ALA A 250 -4.01 8.33 12.92
N TYR A 251 -3.38 9.38 13.47
CA TYR A 251 -3.73 10.76 13.12
C TYR A 251 -2.53 11.72 13.16
N ASN A 252 -2.73 12.85 12.52
CA ASN A 252 -1.90 14.04 12.60
C ASN A 252 -2.79 15.28 12.82
N GLU A 253 -2.24 16.48 12.74
CA GLU A 253 -2.99 17.74 12.94
C GLU A 253 -4.15 17.94 11.95
N LYS A 254 -4.15 17.27 10.79
CA LYS A 254 -5.09 17.53 9.69
C LYS A 254 -6.04 16.36 9.42
N ASP A 255 -5.54 15.13 9.53
CA ASP A 255 -6.21 13.94 9.03
C ASP A 255 -6.10 12.78 10.01
N SER A 256 -7.09 11.89 10.01
CA SER A 256 -7.07 10.66 10.80
C SER A 256 -7.51 9.45 9.99
N LEU A 257 -7.09 8.27 10.46
CA LEU A 257 -7.53 6.96 10.01
C LEU A 257 -8.02 6.17 11.22
N LEU A 258 -9.28 5.76 11.22
CA LEU A 258 -9.84 4.86 12.21
C LEU A 258 -9.87 3.44 11.65
N ILE A 259 -9.29 2.50 12.36
CA ILE A 259 -9.13 1.11 11.94
C ILE A 259 -9.67 0.18 13.01
N GLY A 260 -10.45 -0.81 12.61
CA GLY A 260 -10.99 -1.84 13.46
C GLY A 260 -11.75 -2.91 12.68
N PRO A 261 -12.22 -3.97 13.34
CA PRO A 261 -11.90 -4.33 14.71
C PRO A 261 -10.47 -4.83 14.86
N GLY A 262 -9.82 -4.47 15.98
CA GLY A 262 -8.51 -5.01 16.35
C GLY A 262 -8.62 -6.44 16.90
N PHE A 263 -7.59 -7.25 16.64
CA PHE A 263 -7.49 -8.62 17.18
C PHE A 263 -6.02 -9.04 17.34
N GLY A 264 -5.73 -9.91 18.31
CA GLY A 264 -4.36 -10.31 18.61
C GLY A 264 -4.30 -11.62 19.38
N GLU A 265 -4.33 -12.73 18.62
CA GLU A 265 -4.33 -14.09 19.18
C GLU A 265 -2.92 -14.62 19.43
N HIS A 266 -1.92 -14.13 18.70
CA HIS A 266 -0.53 -14.53 18.90
C HIS A 266 0.44 -13.35 18.82
N ARG A 267 1.72 -13.59 19.20
CA ARG A 267 2.80 -12.60 19.23
C ARG A 267 3.87 -12.83 18.16
N PHE A 268 3.60 -13.65 17.16
CA PHE A 268 4.56 -13.94 16.08
C PHE A 268 4.61 -12.76 15.12
N THR A 269 5.52 -11.84 15.39
CA THR A 269 5.79 -10.66 14.54
C THR A 269 6.98 -10.88 13.63
N GLU A 270 7.79 -11.91 13.91
CA GLU A 270 8.89 -12.33 13.06
C GLU A 270 8.36 -13.37 12.06
N GLY A 271 8.52 -13.09 10.80
CA GLY A 271 8.34 -14.02 9.71
C GLY A 271 9.63 -14.08 8.91
N LYS A 272 9.78 -15.08 8.08
CA LYS A 272 10.80 -15.01 7.04
C LYS A 272 10.48 -13.76 6.24
N GLU A 273 11.40 -12.80 6.26
CA GLU A 273 11.22 -11.54 5.56
C GLU A 273 10.87 -11.80 4.10
N ASP A 274 9.80 -11.17 3.65
CA ASP A 274 9.51 -11.10 2.23
C ASP A 274 10.59 -10.23 1.57
N SER A 275 10.84 -10.47 0.29
CA SER A 275 11.73 -9.61 -0.52
C SER A 275 11.28 -8.16 -0.60
N GLU A 276 10.01 -7.90 -0.24
CA GLU A 276 9.46 -6.55 -0.13
C GLU A 276 9.67 -6.06 1.30
N ALA A 277 10.66 -5.19 1.46
CA ALA A 277 11.03 -4.61 2.74
C ALA A 277 9.87 -3.88 3.42
N LYS A 278 9.95 -3.75 4.75
CA LYS A 278 9.08 -2.84 5.52
C LYS A 278 9.15 -1.44 4.91
N THR A 279 8.02 -0.76 4.85
CA THR A 279 7.96 0.63 4.37
C THR A 279 8.82 1.52 5.26
N PRO A 280 9.90 2.14 4.74
CA PRO A 280 10.74 3.01 5.55
C PRO A 280 9.96 4.19 6.13
N GLY A 281 10.19 4.50 7.40
CA GLY A 281 9.53 5.62 8.08
C GLY A 281 8.05 5.41 8.38
N ALA A 282 7.54 4.17 8.27
CA ALA A 282 6.18 3.81 8.63
C ALA A 282 6.11 3.09 9.98
N VAL A 283 5.07 3.37 10.74
CA VAL A 283 4.70 2.58 11.91
C VAL A 283 4.00 1.32 11.43
N THR A 284 4.40 0.17 11.92
CA THR A 284 3.79 -1.11 11.55
C THR A 284 2.90 -1.63 12.68
N VAL A 285 1.64 -1.88 12.37
CA VAL A 285 0.67 -2.47 13.27
C VAL A 285 0.31 -3.86 12.77
N TYR A 286 0.26 -4.83 13.67
CA TYR A 286 -0.13 -6.21 13.38
C TYR A 286 -1.46 -6.54 14.05
N PHE A 287 -2.38 -7.10 13.26
CA PHE A 287 -3.52 -7.87 13.73
C PHE A 287 -3.22 -9.35 13.46
N THR A 288 -3.23 -10.16 14.51
CA THR A 288 -2.71 -11.53 14.47
C THR A 288 -3.78 -12.56 14.82
N ASP A 289 -3.86 -13.61 14.02
CA ASP A 289 -4.82 -14.68 14.20
C ASP A 289 -4.27 -16.02 13.67
N TYR A 290 -5.07 -17.06 13.77
CA TYR A 290 -4.80 -18.37 13.21
C TYR A 290 -5.83 -18.69 12.12
N THR A 291 -5.43 -19.48 11.12
CA THR A 291 -6.39 -20.04 10.16
C THR A 291 -7.43 -20.88 10.91
N ALA A 292 -8.68 -20.81 10.44
CA ALA A 292 -9.80 -21.48 11.10
C ALA A 292 -9.59 -22.98 11.24
N PHE A 293 -10.08 -23.54 12.33
CA PHE A 293 -10.28 -24.98 12.48
C PHE A 293 -11.64 -25.32 11.87
N ASP A 294 -11.67 -26.35 11.02
CA ASP A 294 -12.89 -27.04 10.61
C ASP A 294 -13.34 -28.04 11.68
#